data_820468d9196cb0c4c2b345b0831cacd4
#
_entry.id   820468d9196cb0c4c2b345b0831cacd4
#
_cell.length_a   1.000
_cell.length_b   1.000
_cell.length_c   1.000
_cell.angle_alpha   90.00
_cell.angle_beta   90.00
_cell.angle_gamma   90.00
#
_symmetry.space_group_name_H-M   'P 1'
#
loop_
_entity.id
_entity.type
_entity.pdbx_description
1 polymer ?
#
loop_
_entity_poly.entity_id
_entity_poly.type
_entity_poly.pdbx_seq_one_letter_code
_entity_poly.pdbx_strand_id
1 'polypeptide(L)'
;ASEAARDEDAYVELIAPEHGSSYTKADYLRIGIASQVDGIIVEADGSSEEQELIQEALEQDIPVVTVLTDDSSSARISFVGLNSYQLGNAYTEQILGLLREKGTTQVLLLSNSQSKTQETNLVYYQIKKELEEKKKSDQSVNISEYSIDSSSDFDTEEFVRDIFVNGET
;
A
#
# COMPACT_ATOMS: atom_id res chain seq x y z
N ALA A 1 -11.15 -13.93 6.62
CA ALA A 1 -12.57 -13.50 6.68
C ALA A 1 -13.49 -14.71 6.79
N SER A 2 -13.50 -15.64 5.82
CA SER A 2 -14.47 -16.78 5.79
C SER A 2 -14.41 -17.72 7.00
N GLU A 3 -13.24 -17.89 7.63
CA GLU A 3 -13.11 -18.71 8.83
C GLU A 3 -13.72 -18.00 10.05
N ALA A 4 -13.38 -16.73 10.24
CA ALA A 4 -13.95 -15.91 11.31
C ALA A 4 -15.46 -15.71 11.15
N ALA A 5 -15.96 -15.64 9.92
CA ALA A 5 -17.40 -15.51 9.66
C ALA A 5 -18.20 -16.73 10.11
N ARG A 6 -17.65 -17.94 10.01
CA ARG A 6 -18.32 -19.16 10.50
C ARG A 6 -18.53 -19.16 12.01
N ASP A 7 -17.59 -18.58 12.75
CA ASP A 7 -17.68 -18.51 14.21
C ASP A 7 -18.78 -17.53 14.66
N GLU A 8 -19.14 -16.59 13.78
CA GLU A 8 -20.17 -15.55 14.01
C GLU A 8 -21.48 -15.83 13.24
N ASP A 9 -21.66 -17.06 12.72
CA ASP A 9 -22.84 -17.47 11.93
C ASP A 9 -23.10 -16.56 10.71
N ALA A 10 -22.01 -16.08 10.09
CA ALA A 10 -22.03 -15.20 8.93
C ALA A 10 -21.49 -15.93 7.68
N TYR A 11 -21.95 -15.48 6.52
CA TYR A 11 -21.49 -15.96 5.22
C TYR A 11 -20.68 -14.89 4.50
N VAL A 12 -19.49 -15.24 4.02
CA VAL A 12 -18.65 -14.35 3.20
C VAL A 12 -18.45 -14.96 1.84
N GLU A 13 -18.89 -14.24 0.82
CA GLU A 13 -18.67 -14.57 -0.58
C GLU A 13 -17.53 -13.70 -1.14
N LEU A 14 -16.56 -14.35 -1.77
CA LEU A 14 -15.52 -13.64 -2.53
C LEU A 14 -15.99 -13.50 -3.96
N ILE A 15 -16.36 -12.28 -4.34
CA ILE A 15 -16.65 -11.92 -5.72
C ILE A 15 -15.33 -11.53 -6.37
N ALA A 16 -14.76 -12.45 -7.15
CA ALA A 16 -13.51 -12.21 -7.88
C ALA A 16 -13.78 -12.22 -9.39
N PRO A 17 -13.01 -11.45 -10.18
CA PRO A 17 -13.13 -11.51 -11.62
C PRO A 17 -12.79 -12.94 -12.10
N GLU A 18 -13.73 -13.58 -12.75
CA GLU A 18 -13.42 -14.79 -13.51
C GLU A 18 -12.50 -14.44 -14.67
N HIS A 19 -11.63 -15.38 -15.05
CA HIS A 19 -10.73 -15.19 -16.18
C HIS A 19 -11.55 -14.86 -17.44
N GLY A 20 -11.37 -13.63 -17.96
CA GLY A 20 -12.08 -13.14 -19.13
C GLY A 20 -13.30 -12.26 -18.85
N SER A 21 -13.65 -12.00 -17.58
CA SER A 21 -14.68 -11.00 -17.28
C SER A 21 -14.12 -9.59 -17.51
N SER A 22 -14.95 -8.73 -18.11
CA SER A 22 -14.63 -7.31 -18.33
C SER A 22 -15.09 -6.42 -17.15
N TYR A 23 -15.56 -7.01 -16.06
CA TYR A 23 -16.05 -6.28 -14.90
C TYR A 23 -14.89 -5.61 -14.14
N THR A 24 -15.09 -4.35 -13.81
CA THR A 24 -14.20 -3.55 -12.97
C THR A 24 -14.51 -3.74 -11.49
N LYS A 25 -13.67 -3.25 -10.60
CA LYS A 25 -13.94 -3.21 -9.16
C LYS A 25 -15.24 -2.44 -8.88
N ALA A 26 -15.44 -1.32 -9.57
CA ALA A 26 -16.67 -0.52 -9.45
C ALA A 26 -17.93 -1.31 -9.83
N ASP A 27 -17.85 -2.16 -10.86
CA ASP A 27 -18.97 -3.02 -11.23
C ASP A 27 -19.31 -4.04 -10.13
N TYR A 28 -18.30 -4.61 -9.48
CA TYR A 28 -18.53 -5.51 -8.33
C TYR A 28 -19.12 -4.77 -7.13
N LEU A 29 -18.71 -3.54 -6.85
CA LEU A 29 -19.33 -2.72 -5.82
C LEU A 29 -20.80 -2.47 -6.12
N ARG A 30 -21.14 -2.10 -7.36
CA ARG A 30 -22.55 -1.92 -7.80
C ARG A 30 -23.37 -3.21 -7.65
N ILE A 31 -22.77 -4.36 -7.97
CA ILE A 31 -23.44 -5.66 -7.79
C ILE A 31 -23.74 -5.91 -6.31
N GLY A 32 -22.77 -5.68 -5.43
CA GLY A 32 -22.94 -5.82 -3.98
C GLY A 32 -24.07 -4.90 -3.44
N ILE A 33 -24.05 -3.63 -3.83
CA ILE A 33 -25.07 -2.65 -3.44
C ILE A 33 -26.45 -3.08 -3.96
N ALA A 34 -26.53 -3.41 -5.25
CA ALA A 34 -27.82 -3.83 -5.87
C ALA A 34 -28.37 -5.13 -5.28
N SER A 35 -27.50 -6.02 -4.79
CA SER A 35 -27.86 -7.26 -4.12
C SER A 35 -28.26 -7.06 -2.65
N GLN A 36 -28.13 -5.85 -2.14
CA GLN A 36 -28.45 -5.50 -0.74
C GLN A 36 -27.78 -6.45 0.27
N VAL A 37 -26.46 -6.63 0.10
CA VAL A 37 -25.67 -7.41 1.05
C VAL A 37 -25.60 -6.70 2.41
N ASP A 38 -25.37 -7.45 3.49
CA ASP A 38 -25.29 -6.89 4.86
C ASP A 38 -24.01 -6.08 5.11
N GLY A 39 -23.00 -6.18 4.23
CA GLY A 39 -21.76 -5.42 4.30
C GLY A 39 -20.80 -5.75 3.18
N ILE A 40 -19.89 -4.85 2.88
CA ILE A 40 -18.89 -4.98 1.81
C ILE A 40 -17.48 -4.87 2.39
N ILE A 41 -16.61 -5.77 1.96
CA ILE A 41 -15.17 -5.70 2.21
C ILE A 41 -14.48 -5.47 0.87
N VAL A 42 -13.72 -4.38 0.73
CA VAL A 42 -13.07 -3.99 -0.52
C VAL A 42 -11.64 -3.51 -0.28
N GLU A 43 -10.75 -3.79 -1.23
CA GLU A 43 -9.45 -3.13 -1.29
C GLU A 43 -9.60 -1.79 -2.00
N ALA A 44 -9.33 -0.69 -1.28
CA ALA A 44 -9.50 0.65 -1.83
C ALA A 44 -8.50 0.95 -2.95
N ASP A 45 -8.94 1.68 -3.98
CA ASP A 45 -8.07 2.21 -5.05
C ASP A 45 -7.98 3.74 -5.02
N GLY A 46 -8.77 4.40 -4.18
CA GLY A 46 -8.78 5.85 -4.00
C GLY A 46 -9.38 6.62 -5.17
N SER A 47 -10.08 5.94 -6.07
CA SER A 47 -10.75 6.61 -7.18
C SER A 47 -12.02 7.32 -6.72
N SER A 48 -12.37 8.45 -7.38
CA SER A 48 -13.61 9.17 -7.07
C SER A 48 -14.85 8.32 -7.31
N GLU A 49 -14.81 7.43 -8.29
CA GLU A 49 -15.91 6.50 -8.57
C GLU A 49 -16.12 5.51 -7.42
N GLU A 50 -15.04 4.97 -6.86
CA GLU A 50 -15.12 4.10 -5.69
C GLU A 50 -15.64 4.83 -4.46
N GLN A 51 -15.16 6.06 -4.22
CA GLN A 51 -15.64 6.90 -3.11
C GLN A 51 -17.14 7.17 -3.19
N GLU A 52 -17.65 7.48 -4.39
CA GLU A 52 -19.09 7.69 -4.63
C GLU A 52 -19.89 6.41 -4.35
N LEU A 53 -19.40 5.24 -4.79
CA LEU A 53 -20.06 3.96 -4.54
C LEU A 53 -20.03 3.55 -3.07
N ILE A 54 -18.93 3.82 -2.36
CA ILE A 54 -18.88 3.59 -0.91
C ILE A 54 -19.86 4.49 -0.18
N GLN A 55 -20.02 5.74 -0.61
CA GLN A 55 -21.01 6.66 -0.07
C GLN A 55 -22.45 6.15 -0.36
N GLU A 56 -22.74 5.69 -1.59
CA GLU A 56 -24.02 5.10 -1.97
C GLU A 56 -24.34 3.86 -1.13
N ALA A 57 -23.38 2.97 -0.90
CA ALA A 57 -23.56 1.81 -0.04
C ALA A 57 -23.97 2.22 1.38
N LEU A 58 -23.29 3.20 1.96
CA LEU A 58 -23.59 3.70 3.30
C LEU A 58 -24.99 4.33 3.38
N GLU A 59 -25.41 5.05 2.35
CA GLU A 59 -26.77 5.64 2.28
C GLU A 59 -27.88 4.57 2.20
N GLN A 60 -27.54 3.34 1.80
CA GLN A 60 -28.41 2.18 1.80
C GLN A 60 -28.22 1.27 3.03
N ASP A 61 -27.60 1.78 4.09
CA ASP A 61 -27.28 1.04 5.32
C ASP A 61 -26.36 -0.17 5.10
N ILE A 62 -25.56 -0.18 4.03
CA ILE A 62 -24.57 -1.22 3.76
C ILE A 62 -23.18 -0.72 4.22
N PRO A 63 -22.68 -1.20 5.36
CA PRO A 63 -21.36 -0.82 5.86
C PRO A 63 -20.24 -1.32 4.95
N VAL A 64 -19.25 -0.46 4.70
CA VAL A 64 -18.07 -0.80 3.90
C VAL A 64 -16.82 -0.76 4.77
N VAL A 65 -16.03 -1.83 4.71
CA VAL A 65 -14.72 -1.93 5.34
C VAL A 65 -13.67 -2.02 4.24
N THR A 66 -12.68 -1.14 4.27
CA THR A 66 -11.53 -1.25 3.37
C THR A 66 -10.45 -2.16 3.96
N VAL A 67 -9.77 -2.91 3.10
CA VAL A 67 -8.69 -3.83 3.48
C VAL A 67 -7.45 -3.60 2.64
N LEU A 68 -6.29 -3.96 3.17
CA LEU A 68 -4.96 -3.84 2.54
C LEU A 68 -4.57 -2.39 2.23
N THR A 69 -5.29 -1.73 1.35
CA THR A 69 -5.11 -0.33 0.98
C THR A 69 -6.24 0.51 1.55
N ASP A 70 -5.92 1.65 2.12
CA ASP A 70 -6.89 2.56 2.74
C ASP A 70 -7.18 3.79 1.87
N ASP A 71 -8.43 4.20 1.87
CA ASP A 71 -8.85 5.54 1.42
C ASP A 71 -9.58 6.27 2.55
N SER A 72 -8.84 7.11 3.26
CA SER A 72 -9.37 7.91 4.36
C SER A 72 -10.37 8.99 3.92
N SER A 73 -10.46 9.27 2.61
CA SER A 73 -11.41 10.22 2.04
C SER A 73 -12.77 9.61 1.75
N SER A 74 -12.86 8.26 1.72
CA SER A 74 -14.11 7.55 1.50
C SER A 74 -14.97 7.48 2.77
N ALA A 75 -16.26 7.21 2.59
CA ALA A 75 -17.23 7.04 3.68
C ALA A 75 -17.17 5.67 4.36
N ARG A 76 -16.08 4.91 4.19
CA ARG A 76 -15.90 3.62 4.85
C ARG A 76 -16.05 3.72 6.37
N ILE A 77 -16.59 2.68 6.99
CA ILE A 77 -16.73 2.66 8.45
C ILE A 77 -15.45 2.25 9.18
N SER A 78 -14.58 1.46 8.54
CA SER A 78 -13.33 0.96 9.13
C SER A 78 -12.34 0.58 8.06
N PHE A 79 -11.06 0.51 8.46
CA PHE A 79 -9.96 -0.02 7.66
C PHE A 79 -9.25 -1.15 8.42
N VAL A 80 -8.94 -2.22 7.71
CA VAL A 80 -8.14 -3.36 8.22
C VAL A 80 -6.94 -3.59 7.32
N GLY A 81 -5.78 -3.20 7.77
CA GLY A 81 -4.54 -3.29 7.02
C GLY A 81 -3.31 -3.25 7.90
N LEU A 82 -2.15 -3.18 7.26
CA LEU A 82 -0.88 -3.03 7.95
C LEU A 82 -0.77 -1.60 8.50
N ASN A 83 -0.29 -1.49 9.72
CA ASN A 83 0.08 -0.20 10.28
C ASN A 83 1.38 0.28 9.62
N SER A 84 1.26 1.23 8.67
CA SER A 84 2.38 1.77 7.90
C SER A 84 3.49 2.33 8.77
N TYR A 85 3.15 2.88 9.94
CA TYR A 85 4.12 3.36 10.91
C TYR A 85 4.94 2.20 11.52
N GLN A 86 4.27 1.15 11.99
CA GLN A 86 4.95 -0.03 12.54
C GLN A 86 5.76 -0.76 11.47
N LEU A 87 5.24 -0.85 10.25
CA LEU A 87 5.95 -1.45 9.12
C LEU A 87 7.21 -0.65 8.76
N GLY A 88 7.11 0.69 8.69
CA GLY A 88 8.24 1.57 8.45
C GLY A 88 9.34 1.42 9.52
N ASN A 89 8.95 1.35 10.78
CA ASN A 89 9.88 1.11 11.88
C ASN A 89 10.58 -0.25 11.77
N ALA A 90 9.82 -1.32 11.47
CA ALA A 90 10.39 -2.66 11.32
C ALA A 90 11.41 -2.71 10.17
N TYR A 91 11.12 -2.09 9.03
CA TYR A 91 12.08 -1.97 7.93
C TYR A 91 13.32 -1.18 8.35
N THR A 92 13.15 -0.06 9.04
CA THR A 92 14.27 0.75 9.52
C THR A 92 15.17 -0.02 10.47
N GLU A 93 14.61 -0.77 11.41
CA GLU A 93 15.39 -1.63 12.31
C GLU A 93 16.21 -2.68 11.56
N GLN A 94 15.62 -3.33 10.55
CA GLN A 94 16.35 -4.28 9.72
C GLN A 94 17.47 -3.61 8.92
N ILE A 95 17.22 -2.45 8.32
CA ILE A 95 18.25 -1.68 7.58
C ILE A 95 19.41 -1.33 8.52
N LEU A 96 19.12 -0.80 9.70
CA LEU A 96 20.14 -0.44 10.69
C LEU A 96 20.89 -1.67 11.21
N GLY A 97 20.24 -2.82 11.34
CA GLY A 97 20.88 -4.10 11.67
C GLY A 97 21.91 -4.50 10.61
N LEU A 98 21.52 -4.48 9.33
CA LEU A 98 22.40 -4.80 8.20
C LEU A 98 23.58 -3.82 8.07
N LEU A 99 23.37 -2.54 8.31
CA LEU A 99 24.44 -1.54 8.31
C LEU A 99 25.51 -1.86 9.35
N ARG A 100 25.10 -2.26 10.56
CA ARG A 100 26.03 -2.64 11.64
C ARG A 100 26.81 -3.91 11.32
N GLU A 101 26.13 -4.95 10.80
CA GLU A 101 26.74 -6.24 10.48
C GLU A 101 27.77 -6.14 9.36
N LYS A 102 27.45 -5.39 8.31
CA LYS A 102 28.27 -5.31 7.09
C LYS A 102 29.29 -4.18 7.13
N GLY A 103 29.24 -3.29 8.13
CA GLY A 103 30.08 -2.12 8.19
C GLY A 103 29.88 -1.14 7.03
N THR A 104 28.76 -1.24 6.34
CA THR A 104 28.35 -0.31 5.27
C THR A 104 27.61 0.87 5.87
N THR A 105 27.76 2.02 5.26
CA THR A 105 27.14 3.27 5.70
C THR A 105 26.22 3.88 4.65
N GLN A 106 26.06 3.20 3.52
CA GLN A 106 25.27 3.71 2.41
C GLN A 106 23.90 3.02 2.34
N VAL A 107 22.84 3.81 2.30
CA VAL A 107 21.44 3.39 2.11
C VAL A 107 20.90 4.06 0.87
N LEU A 108 20.39 3.25 -0.04
CA LEU A 108 19.73 3.70 -1.25
C LEU A 108 18.23 3.49 -1.12
N LEU A 109 17.46 4.57 -1.17
CA LEU A 109 16.00 4.55 -1.17
C LEU A 109 15.49 4.70 -2.60
N LEU A 110 14.88 3.66 -3.12
CA LEU A 110 14.26 3.67 -4.44
C LEU A 110 12.74 3.77 -4.27
N SER A 111 12.12 4.74 -4.91
CA SER A 111 10.67 4.89 -4.96
C SER A 111 10.17 4.85 -6.40
N ASN A 112 8.97 4.31 -6.61
CA ASN A 112 8.31 4.38 -7.90
C ASN A 112 7.32 5.55 -7.88
N SER A 113 7.53 6.56 -8.74
CA SER A 113 6.67 7.74 -8.86
C SER A 113 5.25 7.39 -9.33
N GLN A 114 5.09 6.24 -10.00
CA GLN A 114 3.79 5.73 -10.45
C GLN A 114 2.99 5.05 -9.32
N SER A 115 3.63 4.71 -8.21
CA SER A 115 2.96 4.14 -7.04
C SER A 115 2.21 5.24 -6.29
N LYS A 116 0.93 5.39 -6.58
CA LYS A 116 0.06 6.43 -6.02
C LYS A 116 -0.63 6.04 -4.71
N THR A 117 -0.35 4.87 -4.15
CA THR A 117 -0.99 4.46 -2.89
C THR A 117 -0.44 5.26 -1.73
N GLN A 118 -1.33 5.89 -0.95
CA GLN A 118 -0.96 6.66 0.24
C GLN A 118 -0.15 5.82 1.25
N GLU A 119 -0.44 4.54 1.36
CA GLU A 119 0.24 3.64 2.30
C GLU A 119 1.71 3.41 1.94
N THR A 120 2.01 3.13 0.68
CA THR A 120 3.41 2.99 0.22
C THR A 120 4.20 4.27 0.50
N ASN A 121 3.58 5.42 0.29
CA ASN A 121 4.18 6.71 0.59
C ASN A 121 4.40 6.91 2.10
N LEU A 122 3.47 6.46 2.96
CA LEU A 122 3.61 6.58 4.41
C LEU A 122 4.73 5.68 4.95
N VAL A 123 4.83 4.44 4.48
CA VAL A 123 5.93 3.52 4.87
C VAL A 123 7.27 4.11 4.45
N TYR A 124 7.39 4.55 3.20
CA TYR A 124 8.59 5.21 2.68
C TYR A 124 8.97 6.45 3.50
N TYR A 125 8.00 7.33 3.75
CA TYR A 125 8.20 8.53 4.55
C TYR A 125 8.67 8.21 5.99
N GLN A 126 8.10 7.18 6.61
CA GLN A 126 8.49 6.75 7.95
C GLN A 126 9.94 6.21 7.97
N ILE A 127 10.29 5.35 6.99
CA ILE A 127 11.67 4.85 6.85
C ILE A 127 12.65 6.01 6.68
N LYS A 128 12.36 6.92 5.77
CA LYS A 128 13.19 8.11 5.52
C LYS A 128 13.39 8.93 6.78
N LYS A 129 12.31 9.26 7.48
CA LYS A 129 12.34 10.05 8.71
C LYS A 129 13.23 9.41 9.77
N GLU A 130 13.04 8.13 10.04
CA GLU A 130 13.83 7.39 11.05
C GLU A 130 15.31 7.30 10.66
N LEU A 131 15.62 7.07 9.37
CA LEU A 131 17.00 7.07 8.90
C LEU A 131 17.66 8.44 8.98
N GLU A 132 16.93 9.52 8.67
CA GLU A 132 17.43 10.89 8.81
C GLU A 132 17.69 11.27 10.29
N GLU A 133 16.82 10.85 11.20
CA GLU A 133 17.03 11.02 12.63
C GLU A 133 18.28 10.25 13.10
N LYS A 134 18.49 9.05 12.57
CA LYS A 134 19.69 8.26 12.85
C LYS A 134 20.94 8.90 12.29
N LYS A 135 20.90 9.45 11.09
CA LYS A 135 22.00 10.20 10.48
C LYS A 135 22.43 11.39 11.32
N LYS A 136 21.51 12.07 12.01
CA LYS A 136 21.87 13.15 12.95
C LYS A 136 22.69 12.68 14.13
N SER A 137 22.49 11.43 14.57
CA SER A 137 23.23 10.82 15.68
C SER A 137 24.51 10.08 15.23
N ASP A 138 24.54 9.63 13.97
CA ASP A 138 25.67 8.91 13.36
C ASP A 138 25.88 9.43 11.93
N GLN A 139 26.83 10.36 11.77
CA GLN A 139 27.13 11.03 10.49
C GLN A 139 27.76 10.09 9.46
N SER A 140 28.07 8.86 9.83
CA SER A 140 28.63 7.87 8.88
C SER A 140 27.58 7.30 7.93
N VAL A 141 26.28 7.44 8.22
CA VAL A 141 25.21 6.92 7.38
C VAL A 141 24.88 7.90 6.24
N ASN A 142 25.11 7.47 5.01
CA ASN A 142 24.72 8.20 3.81
C ASN A 142 23.42 7.66 3.25
N ILE A 143 22.48 8.55 2.96
CA ILE A 143 21.18 8.21 2.38
C ILE A 143 21.07 8.89 1.03
N SER A 144 20.88 8.10 -0.01
CA SER A 144 20.62 8.58 -1.36
C SER A 144 19.20 8.17 -1.77
N GLU A 145 18.49 9.07 -2.43
CA GLU A 145 17.11 8.86 -2.86
C GLU A 145 17.01 8.95 -4.37
N TYR A 146 16.32 8.00 -4.97
CA TYR A 146 16.02 8.02 -6.39
C TYR A 146 14.55 7.68 -6.61
N SER A 147 13.94 8.45 -7.50
CA SER A 147 12.58 8.19 -7.96
C SER A 147 12.64 7.57 -9.35
N ILE A 148 12.07 6.39 -9.49
CA ILE A 148 11.96 5.72 -10.77
C ILE A 148 10.64 6.12 -11.39
N ASP A 149 10.69 6.81 -12.54
CA ASP A 149 9.52 7.22 -13.32
C ASP A 149 9.49 6.42 -14.62
N SER A 150 9.37 5.11 -14.50
CA SER A 150 9.31 4.25 -15.67
C SER A 150 8.06 3.38 -15.65
N SER A 151 7.44 3.29 -16.80
CA SER A 151 6.32 2.40 -17.07
C SER A 151 6.76 1.04 -17.62
N SER A 152 8.08 0.82 -17.81
CA SER A 152 8.62 -0.41 -18.36
C SER A 152 9.64 -1.04 -17.40
N ASP A 153 9.59 -2.37 -17.30
CA ASP A 153 10.54 -3.15 -16.50
C ASP A 153 11.97 -2.98 -17.01
N PHE A 154 12.14 -2.82 -18.32
CA PHE A 154 13.46 -2.63 -18.95
C PHE A 154 14.12 -1.32 -18.53
N ASP A 155 13.40 -0.20 -18.57
CA ASP A 155 13.93 1.11 -18.16
C ASP A 155 14.26 1.11 -16.67
N THR A 156 13.44 0.43 -15.85
CA THR A 156 13.69 0.25 -14.42
C THR A 156 14.99 -0.53 -14.18
N GLU A 157 15.19 -1.64 -14.90
CA GLU A 157 16.40 -2.46 -14.78
C GLU A 157 17.64 -1.69 -15.22
N GLU A 158 17.56 -0.95 -16.33
CA GLU A 158 18.67 -0.12 -16.83
C GLU A 158 19.02 0.98 -15.82
N PHE A 159 18.05 1.66 -15.28
CA PHE A 159 18.25 2.69 -14.26
C PHE A 159 18.90 2.15 -12.98
N VAL A 160 18.41 1.02 -12.46
CA VAL A 160 18.98 0.36 -11.28
C VAL A 160 20.41 -0.09 -11.57
N ARG A 161 20.66 -0.67 -12.73
CA ARG A 161 22.00 -1.09 -13.13
C ARG A 161 22.98 0.09 -13.22
N ASP A 162 22.55 1.23 -13.76
CA ASP A 162 23.38 2.42 -13.86
C ASP A 162 23.82 2.95 -12.49
N ILE A 163 22.90 2.97 -11.51
CA ILE A 163 23.24 3.34 -10.12
C ILE A 163 24.34 2.44 -9.55
N PHE A 164 24.24 1.11 -9.77
CA PHE A 164 25.18 0.16 -9.18
C PHE A 164 26.48 -0.04 -9.95
N VAL A 165 26.48 0.16 -11.27
CA VAL A 165 27.63 -0.11 -12.14
C VAL A 165 28.43 1.15 -12.42
N ASN A 166 27.76 2.27 -12.68
CA ASN A 166 28.42 3.51 -13.08
C ASN A 166 28.76 4.42 -11.89
N GLY A 167 28.25 4.10 -10.69
CA GLY A 167 28.76 4.67 -9.44
C GLY A 167 28.63 6.20 -9.34
N GLU A 168 27.63 6.79 -9.94
CA GLU A 168 27.26 8.18 -9.65
C GLU A 168 26.54 8.23 -8.30
N THR A 169 27.34 8.17 -7.24
CA THR A 169 26.94 8.47 -5.86
C THR A 169 27.62 9.76 -5.40
#